data_b83f9c0b6bbcc856454cdd9ddc2079e5
#
_entry.id   b83f9c0b6bbcc856454cdd9ddc2079e5
#
_cell.length_a   1.000
_cell.length_b   1.000
_cell.length_c   1.000
_cell.angle_alpha   90.00
_cell.angle_beta   90.00
_cell.angle_gamma   90.00
#
_symmetry.space_group_name_H-M   'P 1'
#
loop_
_entity.id
_entity.type
_entity.pdbx_description
1 polymer ?
#
loop_
_entity_poly.entity_id
_entity_poly.type
_entity_poly.pdbx_seq_one_letter_code
_entity_poly.pdbx_strand_id
1 'polypeptide(L)'
;EISSLMFKLYAKMSEFFLSKKALSFFMGGDNFMVVANSNHRESAEEFIDIIKNELGIELNCGIGTGKNARSAVKLATKSLDTIREIRDSGKEKPEIYELT
;
A
#
# COMPACT_ATOMS: atom_id res chain seq x y z
N GLU A 1 5.92 3.41 19.71
CA GLU A 1 5.98 2.01 20.14
C GLU A 1 5.25 1.11 19.16
N ILE A 2 5.91 0.02 18.73
CA ILE A 2 5.32 -0.92 17.78
C ILE A 2 4.69 -2.09 18.55
N SER A 3 3.38 -2.28 18.37
CA SER A 3 2.65 -3.37 19.01
C SER A 3 2.94 -4.70 18.31
N SER A 4 2.62 -5.81 18.97
CA SER A 4 2.74 -7.13 18.36
C SER A 4 1.84 -7.29 17.14
N LEU A 5 0.70 -6.59 17.11
CA LEU A 5 -0.19 -6.55 15.94
C LEU A 5 0.51 -5.91 14.75
N MET A 6 1.25 -4.83 14.98
CA MET A 6 1.98 -4.13 13.92
C MET A 6 3.13 -4.98 13.39
N PHE A 7 3.82 -5.73 14.25
CA PHE A 7 4.84 -6.68 13.80
C PHE A 7 4.26 -7.75 12.88
N LYS A 8 3.11 -8.28 13.24
CA LYS A 8 2.42 -9.28 12.39
C LYS A 8 2.04 -8.68 11.06
N LEU A 9 1.54 -7.45 11.04
CA LEU A 9 1.17 -6.76 9.82
C LEU A 9 2.38 -6.56 8.91
N TYR A 10 3.49 -6.07 9.47
CA TYR A 10 4.72 -5.86 8.71
C TYR A 10 5.25 -7.17 8.12
N ALA A 11 5.26 -8.23 8.92
CA ALA A 11 5.75 -9.53 8.47
C ALA A 11 4.89 -10.08 7.33
N LYS A 12 3.57 -10.02 7.46
CA LYS A 12 2.65 -10.47 6.42
C LYS A 12 2.81 -9.66 5.15
N MET A 13 2.94 -8.35 5.27
CA MET A 13 3.08 -7.46 4.13
C MET A 13 4.38 -7.73 3.36
N SER A 14 5.49 -7.81 4.07
CA SER A 14 6.78 -8.06 3.44
C SER A 14 6.81 -9.41 2.74
N GLU A 15 6.34 -10.46 3.41
CA GLU A 15 6.31 -11.79 2.85
C GLU A 15 5.41 -11.86 1.61
N PHE A 16 4.22 -11.27 1.69
CA PHE A 16 3.26 -11.29 0.60
C PHE A 16 3.83 -10.62 -0.67
N PHE A 17 4.32 -9.40 -0.52
CA PHE A 17 4.78 -8.64 -1.69
C PHE A 17 6.14 -9.10 -2.22
N LEU A 18 7.03 -9.57 -1.37
CA LEU A 18 8.29 -10.15 -1.84
C LEU A 18 8.05 -11.39 -2.70
N SER A 19 7.08 -12.22 -2.33
CA SER A 19 6.73 -13.39 -3.14
C SER A 19 6.22 -13.01 -4.53
N LYS A 20 5.75 -11.78 -4.69
CA LYS A 20 5.26 -11.23 -5.96
C LYS A 20 6.27 -10.32 -6.62
N LYS A 21 7.51 -10.29 -6.12
CA LYS A 21 8.61 -9.48 -6.66
C LYS A 21 8.31 -7.97 -6.61
N ALA A 22 7.63 -7.54 -5.57
CA ALA A 22 7.36 -6.14 -5.30
C ALA A 22 7.93 -5.75 -3.95
N LEU A 23 8.23 -4.48 -3.77
CA LEU A 23 8.63 -3.93 -2.47
C LEU A 23 7.45 -3.22 -1.85
N SER A 24 7.30 -3.38 -0.55
CA SER A 24 6.23 -2.73 0.19
C SER A 24 6.82 -1.96 1.36
N PHE A 25 6.18 -0.83 1.69
CA PHE A 25 6.63 0.05 2.76
C PHE A 25 5.42 0.53 3.55
N PHE A 26 5.49 0.38 4.86
CA PHE A 26 4.45 0.91 5.73
C PHE A 26 4.75 2.38 6.00
N MET A 27 3.74 3.24 5.77
CA MET A 27 3.92 4.68 5.84
C MET A 27 3.28 5.32 7.06
N GLY A 28 2.91 4.51 8.04
CA GLY A 28 2.27 4.97 9.26
C GLY A 28 0.76 5.00 9.16
N GLY A 29 0.08 5.00 10.29
CA GLY A 29 -1.37 4.93 10.34
C GLY A 29 -1.88 3.66 9.68
N ASP A 30 -2.74 3.81 8.69
CA ASP A 30 -3.30 2.71 7.92
C ASP A 30 -2.84 2.74 6.45
N ASN A 31 -1.72 3.41 6.19
CA ASN A 31 -1.21 3.61 4.82
C ASN A 31 0.02 2.75 4.54
N PHE A 32 0.05 2.15 3.35
CA PHE A 32 1.26 1.50 2.86
C PHE A 32 1.43 1.81 1.37
N MET A 33 2.63 1.60 0.86
CA MET A 33 2.87 1.76 -0.56
C MET A 33 3.55 0.53 -1.14
N VAL A 34 3.27 0.28 -2.41
CA VAL A 34 3.88 -0.81 -3.17
C VAL A 34 4.61 -0.21 -4.35
N VAL A 35 5.88 -0.60 -4.51
CA VAL A 35 6.68 -0.18 -5.66
C VAL A 35 7.12 -1.40 -6.43
N ALA A 36 6.94 -1.34 -7.74
CA ALA A 36 7.21 -2.46 -8.61
C ALA A 36 7.49 -1.98 -10.03
N ASN A 37 7.97 -2.89 -10.87
CA ASN A 37 8.17 -2.60 -12.29
C ASN A 37 7.03 -3.13 -13.16
N SER A 38 5.99 -3.67 -12.54
CA SER A 38 4.79 -4.14 -13.22
C SER A 38 3.56 -3.89 -12.35
N ASN A 39 2.38 -4.10 -12.91
CA ASN A 39 1.12 -3.83 -12.20
C ASN A 39 0.89 -4.82 -11.07
N HIS A 40 0.62 -4.30 -9.88
CA HIS A 40 0.32 -5.09 -8.69
C HIS A 40 -1.00 -4.69 -8.01
N ARG A 41 -1.93 -4.08 -8.77
CA ARG A 41 -3.19 -3.64 -8.21
C ARG A 41 -4.00 -4.81 -7.62
N GLU A 42 -4.11 -5.91 -8.34
CA GLU A 42 -4.82 -7.08 -7.83
C GLU A 42 -4.18 -7.63 -6.56
N SER A 43 -2.85 -7.65 -6.51
CA SER A 43 -2.11 -8.08 -5.33
C SER A 43 -2.41 -7.19 -4.13
N ALA A 44 -2.47 -5.87 -4.35
CA ALA A 44 -2.78 -4.92 -3.29
C ALA A 44 -4.22 -5.11 -2.79
N GLU A 45 -5.17 -5.32 -3.69
CA GLU A 45 -6.56 -5.59 -3.32
C GLU A 45 -6.66 -6.86 -2.47
N GLU A 46 -5.99 -7.92 -2.91
CA GLU A 46 -5.96 -9.19 -2.17
C GLU A 46 -5.39 -9.02 -0.78
N PHE A 47 -4.27 -8.30 -0.66
CA PHE A 47 -3.64 -8.06 0.64
C PHE A 47 -4.54 -7.26 1.57
N ILE A 48 -5.18 -6.20 1.07
CA ILE A 48 -6.11 -5.38 1.86
C ILE A 48 -7.24 -6.25 2.40
N ASP A 49 -7.80 -7.13 1.57
CA ASP A 49 -8.87 -8.04 1.99
C ASP A 49 -8.41 -9.05 3.02
N ILE A 50 -7.23 -9.62 2.85
CA ILE A 50 -6.64 -10.56 3.81
C ILE A 50 -6.51 -9.90 5.19
N ILE A 51 -5.95 -8.70 5.23
CA ILE A 51 -5.73 -7.99 6.49
C ILE A 51 -7.04 -7.58 7.14
N LYS A 52 -8.00 -7.14 6.35
CA LYS A 52 -9.32 -6.79 6.87
C LYS A 52 -9.98 -8.00 7.52
N ASN A 53 -9.92 -9.16 6.88
CA ASN A 53 -10.54 -10.38 7.37
C ASN A 53 -9.78 -10.99 8.55
N GLU A 54 -8.45 -10.97 8.55
CA GLU A 54 -7.65 -11.60 9.59
C GLU A 54 -7.42 -10.70 10.80
N LEU A 55 -7.22 -9.40 10.58
CA LEU A 55 -6.84 -8.47 11.66
C LEU A 55 -7.86 -7.38 11.91
N GLY A 56 -8.88 -7.26 11.08
CA GLY A 56 -9.90 -6.22 11.22
C GLY A 56 -9.40 -4.81 10.94
N ILE A 57 -8.28 -4.69 10.21
CA ILE A 57 -7.68 -3.39 9.90
C ILE A 57 -7.97 -3.03 8.44
N GLU A 58 -8.44 -1.80 8.23
CA GLU A 58 -8.66 -1.27 6.89
C GLU A 58 -7.43 -0.48 6.45
N LEU A 59 -6.80 -0.92 5.37
CA LEU A 59 -5.58 -0.32 4.85
C LEU A 59 -5.85 0.49 3.59
N ASN A 60 -5.00 1.50 3.37
CA ASN A 60 -4.95 2.27 2.12
C ASN A 60 -3.60 2.01 1.44
N CYS A 61 -3.61 1.89 0.13
CA CYS A 61 -2.40 1.58 -0.63
C CYS A 61 -2.16 2.57 -1.76
N GLY A 62 -0.96 3.13 -1.79
CA GLY A 62 -0.47 3.87 -2.95
C GLY A 62 0.45 2.96 -3.76
N ILE A 63 0.20 2.83 -5.04
CA ILE A 63 1.00 2.01 -5.94
C ILE A 63 1.75 2.91 -6.92
N GLY A 64 3.05 2.68 -7.02
CA GLY A 64 3.88 3.33 -8.02
C GLY A 64 4.57 2.28 -8.87
N THR A 65 4.43 2.40 -10.19
CA THR A 65 5.08 1.53 -11.15
C THR A 65 5.97 2.38 -12.05
N GLY A 66 7.24 2.03 -12.13
CA GLY A 66 8.20 2.82 -12.89
C GLY A 66 9.34 1.98 -13.44
N LYS A 67 10.11 2.59 -14.34
CA LYS A 67 11.25 1.93 -14.98
C LYS A 67 12.37 1.60 -13.99
N ASN A 68 12.42 2.33 -12.88
CA ASN A 68 13.40 2.08 -11.84
C ASN A 68 12.74 2.35 -10.48
N ALA A 69 13.42 1.93 -9.41
CA ALA A 69 12.89 2.03 -8.05
C ALA A 69 12.58 3.48 -7.65
N ARG A 70 13.44 4.42 -8.06
CA ARG A 70 13.27 5.84 -7.71
C ARG A 70 11.98 6.41 -8.28
N SER A 71 11.70 6.14 -9.55
CA SER A 71 10.47 6.59 -10.20
C SER A 71 9.25 5.94 -9.58
N ALA A 72 9.32 4.64 -9.30
CA ALA A 72 8.21 3.91 -8.70
C ALA A 72 7.88 4.42 -7.29
N VAL A 73 8.90 4.69 -6.47
CA VAL A 73 8.70 5.24 -5.12
C VAL A 73 8.03 6.62 -5.19
N LYS A 74 8.48 7.46 -6.11
CA LYS A 74 7.91 8.79 -6.29
C LYS A 74 6.44 8.73 -6.65
N LEU A 75 6.06 7.82 -7.54
CA LEU A 75 4.68 7.64 -7.96
C LEU A 75 3.82 7.04 -6.86
N ALA A 76 4.36 6.10 -6.08
CA ALA A 76 3.64 5.51 -4.95
C ALA A 76 3.34 6.56 -3.88
N THR A 77 4.32 7.40 -3.57
CA THR A 77 4.15 8.50 -2.60
C THR A 77 3.06 9.46 -3.06
N LYS A 78 3.10 9.84 -4.34
CA LYS A 78 2.09 10.73 -4.91
C LYS A 78 0.71 10.10 -4.88
N SER A 79 0.61 8.78 -5.09
CA SER A 79 -0.66 8.06 -5.00
C SER A 79 -1.27 8.14 -3.60
N LEU A 80 -0.46 7.96 -2.56
CA LEU A 80 -0.94 8.10 -1.18
C LEU A 80 -1.37 9.53 -0.87
N ASP A 81 -0.62 10.52 -1.33
CA ASP A 81 -0.98 11.92 -1.14
C ASP A 81 -2.32 12.23 -1.80
N THR A 82 -2.58 11.65 -2.97
CA THR A 82 -3.84 11.81 -3.68
C THR A 82 -5.01 11.23 -2.89
N ILE A 83 -4.83 10.06 -2.28
CA ILE A 83 -5.86 9.46 -1.42
C ILE A 83 -6.18 10.40 -0.26
N ARG A 84 -5.16 10.97 0.38
CA ARG A 84 -5.34 11.90 1.50
C ARG A 84 -6.07 13.17 1.07
N GLU A 85 -5.72 13.71 -0.09
CA GLU A 85 -6.39 14.91 -0.64
C GLU A 85 -7.87 14.65 -0.91
N ILE A 86 -8.20 13.49 -1.47
CA ILE A 86 -9.59 13.09 -1.72
C ILE A 86 -10.35 13.01 -0.41
N ARG A 87 -9.76 12.37 0.60
CA ARG A 87 -10.37 12.25 1.93
C ARG A 87 -10.62 13.63 2.56
N ASP A 88 -9.61 14.52 2.48
CA ASP A 88 -9.70 15.84 3.11
C ASP A 88 -10.69 16.75 2.40
N SER A 89 -11.01 16.47 1.13
CA SER A 89 -12.02 17.23 0.38
C SER A 89 -13.45 16.82 0.75
N GLY A 90 -13.61 15.82 1.63
CA GLY A 90 -14.91 15.31 2.04
C GLY A 90 -15.53 14.30 1.10
N LYS A 91 -14.80 13.89 0.08
CA LYS A 91 -15.25 12.87 -0.86
C LYS A 91 -14.84 11.48 -0.35
N GLU A 92 -15.55 10.45 -0.79
CA GLU A 92 -15.19 9.08 -0.49
C GLU A 92 -13.85 8.76 -1.15
N LYS A 93 -12.89 8.32 -0.34
CA LYS A 93 -11.55 7.99 -0.84
C LYS A 93 -11.48 6.55 -1.34
N PRO A 94 -10.69 6.26 -2.37
CA PRO A 94 -10.41 4.88 -2.76
C PRO A 94 -9.45 4.24 -1.75
N GLU A 95 -9.51 2.92 -1.62
CA GLU A 95 -8.53 2.20 -0.81
C GLU A 95 -7.19 2.07 -1.52
N ILE A 96 -7.21 2.07 -2.85
CA ILE A 96 -6.02 1.94 -3.69
C ILE A 96 -5.98 3.06 -4.72
N TYR A 97 -4.84 3.67 -4.86
CA TYR A 97 -4.58 4.63 -5.93
C TYR A 97 -3.25 4.26 -6.60
N GLU A 98 -3.26 4.22 -7.92
CA GLU A 98 -2.11 3.77 -8.68
C GLU A 98 -1.67 4.80 -9.70
N LEU A 99 -0.36 5.03 -9.78
CA LEU A 99 0.27 5.89 -10.78
C LEU A 99 1.40 5.12 -11.47
N THR A 100 1.49 5.32 -12.77
CA THR A 100 2.50 4.65 -13.60
C THR A 100 3.35 5.65 -14.36
#